data_d8d87200a6f98be6d107f63933916c05
#
_entry.id   d8d87200a6f98be6d107f63933916c05
#
_cell.length_a   1.000
_cell.length_b   1.000
_cell.length_c   1.000
_cell.angle_alpha   90.00
_cell.angle_beta   90.00
_cell.angle_gamma   90.00
#
_symmetry.space_group_name_H-M   'P 1'
#
loop_
_entity.id
_entity.type
_entity.pdbx_description
1 polymer ?
#
loop_
_entity_poly.entity_id
_entity_poly.type
_entity_poly.pdbx_seq_one_letter_code
_entity_poly.pdbx_strand_id
1 'polypeptide(L)'
;MTEPTPILVLVPVYGRALLLEEALNSVLNQTESNWTLLIADDGSDPPTRQWLDGWIAGHSSSHSISLLRRITNLGLFANLNDAIENCAADWIVLLCSDDRLDREALATLAELRHTWPAAELILSTFASIGPDGAPRPPDSANHHDRLSRETALIPPDRFVPALLELGSLNGNLTGMAFRRDLWRRAGRFHDHWRHAADWEWLIRAAEQGPLLLNRRPIAAVRTHDDQLSNANRISGHELPEIAAVVGQLRRHALLRQEPRRDRWAAHLMQFQLWNLLKQLRQGKLDQLLAGLDPIQQGAGLLHTCIALLVWLPERWRRHRRGGGSAPKHLTNSPSP
;
A
#
# COMPACT_ATOMS: atom_id res chain seq x y z
N MET A 1 24.46 15.91 -21.69
CA MET A 1 23.40 15.55 -20.73
C MET A 1 23.31 14.04 -20.77
N THR A 2 23.57 13.35 -19.66
CA THR A 2 23.37 11.89 -19.58
C THR A 2 21.88 11.60 -19.74
N GLU A 3 21.54 10.63 -20.57
CA GLU A 3 20.14 10.18 -20.67
C GLU A 3 19.61 9.78 -19.29
N PRO A 4 18.34 10.12 -19.00
CA PRO A 4 17.76 9.76 -17.71
C PRO A 4 17.72 8.22 -17.58
N THR A 5 18.13 7.72 -16.41
CA THR A 5 18.05 6.29 -16.11
C THR A 5 16.62 5.77 -16.24
N PRO A 6 16.41 4.58 -16.82
CA PRO A 6 15.08 4.01 -17.00
C PRO A 6 14.38 3.81 -15.64
N ILE A 7 13.06 3.93 -15.64
CA ILE A 7 12.23 3.57 -14.49
C ILE A 7 12.06 2.06 -14.48
N LEU A 8 12.37 1.41 -13.37
CA LEU A 8 12.08 0.00 -13.17
C LEU A 8 10.63 -0.16 -12.70
N VAL A 9 9.82 -0.89 -13.47
CA VAL A 9 8.54 -1.41 -12.98
C VAL A 9 8.81 -2.77 -12.32
N LEU A 10 8.54 -2.87 -11.02
CA LEU A 10 8.71 -4.10 -10.23
C LEU A 10 7.35 -4.72 -9.95
N VAL A 11 7.14 -5.94 -10.46
CA VAL A 11 5.88 -6.69 -10.32
C VAL A 11 6.13 -7.93 -9.46
N PRO A 12 5.72 -7.95 -8.18
CA PRO A 12 5.73 -9.16 -7.38
C PRO A 12 4.61 -10.11 -7.83
N VAL A 13 4.92 -11.38 -8.01
CA VAL A 13 4.00 -12.39 -8.54
C VAL A 13 3.94 -13.60 -7.61
N TYR A 14 2.71 -14.06 -7.33
CA TYR A 14 2.43 -15.34 -6.71
C TYR A 14 1.08 -15.87 -7.22
N GLY A 15 1.09 -16.71 -8.25
CA GLY A 15 -0.11 -17.23 -8.90
C GLY A 15 -0.90 -16.18 -9.70
N ARG A 16 -2.17 -16.45 -9.99
CA ARG A 16 -3.17 -15.53 -10.60
C ARG A 16 -2.85 -15.06 -12.03
N ALA A 17 -2.51 -15.97 -12.92
CA ALA A 17 -2.08 -15.67 -14.29
C ALA A 17 -3.02 -14.71 -15.08
N LEU A 18 -4.35 -14.80 -14.90
CA LEU A 18 -5.30 -13.95 -15.64
C LEU A 18 -5.18 -12.46 -15.30
N LEU A 19 -5.09 -12.13 -13.99
CA LEU A 19 -4.93 -10.73 -13.56
C LEU A 19 -3.53 -10.23 -13.88
N LEU A 20 -2.53 -11.10 -13.77
CA LEU A 20 -1.14 -10.80 -14.09
C LEU A 20 -0.98 -10.38 -15.55
N GLU A 21 -1.71 -10.98 -16.48
CA GLU A 21 -1.69 -10.58 -17.89
C GLU A 21 -2.13 -9.12 -18.07
N GLU A 22 -3.21 -8.70 -17.42
CA GLU A 22 -3.65 -7.30 -17.44
C GLU A 22 -2.59 -6.35 -16.86
N ALA A 23 -1.95 -6.74 -15.75
CA ALA A 23 -0.91 -5.96 -15.12
C ALA A 23 0.29 -5.77 -16.04
N LEU A 24 0.83 -6.86 -16.60
CA LEU A 24 2.00 -6.83 -17.47
C LEU A 24 1.72 -6.10 -18.79
N ASN A 25 0.54 -6.31 -19.40
CA ASN A 25 0.14 -5.60 -20.60
C ASN A 25 -0.03 -4.09 -20.35
N SER A 26 -0.39 -3.66 -19.13
CA SER A 26 -0.44 -2.24 -18.78
C SER A 26 0.95 -1.58 -18.79
N VAL A 27 2.02 -2.34 -18.55
CA VAL A 27 3.41 -1.88 -18.66
C VAL A 27 3.84 -1.79 -20.13
N LEU A 28 3.52 -2.79 -20.95
CA LEU A 28 3.84 -2.78 -22.38
C LEU A 28 3.15 -1.61 -23.14
N ASN A 29 1.99 -1.18 -22.66
CA ASN A 29 1.21 -0.12 -23.28
C ASN A 29 1.56 1.29 -22.78
N GLN A 30 2.65 1.49 -22.03
CA GLN A 30 3.06 2.80 -21.57
C GLN A 30 3.48 3.72 -22.72
N THR A 31 3.17 5.02 -22.61
CA THR A 31 3.61 6.04 -23.58
C THR A 31 5.07 6.44 -23.41
N GLU A 32 5.61 6.31 -22.21
CA GLU A 32 7.05 6.43 -21.94
C GLU A 32 7.74 5.14 -22.38
N SER A 33 8.86 5.25 -23.10
CA SER A 33 9.62 4.09 -23.58
C SER A 33 10.85 3.77 -22.73
N ASN A 34 11.31 4.72 -21.89
CA ASN A 34 12.51 4.55 -21.08
C ASN A 34 12.20 3.86 -19.72
N TRP A 35 11.84 2.59 -19.81
CA TRP A 35 11.56 1.74 -18.66
C TRP A 35 12.15 0.33 -18.82
N THR A 36 12.27 -0.36 -17.70
CA THR A 36 12.57 -1.78 -17.61
C THR A 36 11.54 -2.48 -16.75
N LEU A 37 11.29 -3.77 -16.99
CA LEU A 37 10.35 -4.58 -16.22
C LEU A 37 11.10 -5.69 -15.48
N LEU A 38 10.91 -5.77 -14.16
CA LEU A 38 11.35 -6.90 -13.35
C LEU A 38 10.13 -7.61 -12.78
N ILE A 39 9.94 -8.86 -13.18
CA ILE A 39 8.94 -9.75 -12.63
C ILE A 39 9.61 -10.56 -11.52
N ALA A 40 9.10 -10.45 -10.29
CA ALA A 40 9.62 -11.16 -9.12
C ALA A 40 8.64 -12.29 -8.72
N ASP A 41 8.86 -13.48 -9.27
CA ASP A 41 8.03 -14.68 -9.05
C ASP A 41 8.41 -15.36 -7.73
N ASP A 42 7.55 -15.25 -6.74
CA ASP A 42 7.72 -15.76 -5.38
C ASP A 42 7.32 -17.25 -5.24
N GLY A 43 7.77 -18.08 -6.14
CA GLY A 43 7.52 -19.52 -6.08
C GLY A 43 6.11 -19.91 -6.51
N SER A 44 5.59 -19.29 -7.58
CA SER A 44 4.29 -19.63 -8.16
C SER A 44 4.19 -21.10 -8.57
N ASP A 45 2.96 -21.57 -8.75
CA ASP A 45 2.64 -22.90 -9.22
C ASP A 45 3.12 -23.16 -10.67
N PRO A 46 3.30 -24.43 -11.07
CA PRO A 46 3.79 -24.77 -12.40
C PRO A 46 2.98 -24.16 -13.56
N PRO A 47 1.65 -24.11 -13.54
CA PRO A 47 0.87 -23.47 -14.59
C PRO A 47 1.19 -21.97 -14.73
N THR A 48 1.29 -21.23 -13.63
CA THR A 48 1.64 -19.81 -13.64
C THR A 48 3.05 -19.61 -14.17
N ARG A 49 4.03 -20.45 -13.78
CA ARG A 49 5.41 -20.39 -14.27
C ARG A 49 5.48 -20.63 -15.77
N GLN A 50 4.79 -21.65 -16.26
CA GLN A 50 4.75 -21.95 -17.70
C GLN A 50 4.12 -20.80 -18.50
N TRP A 51 3.07 -20.19 -17.98
CA TRP A 51 2.45 -19.04 -18.61
C TRP A 51 3.41 -17.85 -18.65
N LEU A 52 4.12 -17.55 -17.55
CA LEU A 52 5.13 -16.49 -17.48
C LEU A 52 6.26 -16.70 -18.49
N ASP A 53 6.78 -17.92 -18.59
CA ASP A 53 7.85 -18.25 -19.55
C ASP A 53 7.40 -17.99 -20.98
N GLY A 54 6.17 -18.39 -21.33
CA GLY A 54 5.60 -18.13 -22.66
C GLY A 54 5.37 -16.64 -22.91
N TRP A 55 4.85 -15.90 -21.92
CA TRP A 55 4.63 -14.46 -22.03
C TRP A 55 5.94 -13.70 -22.22
N ILE A 56 6.96 -14.00 -21.43
CA ILE A 56 8.30 -13.39 -21.53
C ILE A 56 8.92 -13.68 -22.89
N ALA A 57 8.89 -14.93 -23.36
CA ALA A 57 9.44 -15.32 -24.67
C ALA A 57 8.79 -14.54 -25.82
N GLY A 58 7.49 -14.23 -25.70
CA GLY A 58 6.77 -13.44 -26.70
C GLY A 58 7.10 -11.94 -26.73
N HIS A 59 7.67 -11.38 -25.64
CA HIS A 59 7.82 -9.92 -25.50
C HIS A 59 9.27 -9.46 -25.26
N SER A 60 10.19 -10.33 -24.84
CA SER A 60 11.57 -9.96 -24.49
C SER A 60 12.43 -9.47 -25.67
N SER A 61 12.05 -9.78 -26.90
CA SER A 61 12.76 -9.27 -28.09
C SER A 61 12.54 -7.78 -28.33
N SER A 62 11.46 -7.21 -27.81
CA SER A 62 11.05 -5.82 -28.04
C SER A 62 11.20 -4.95 -26.79
N HIS A 63 11.36 -5.53 -25.60
CA HIS A 63 11.35 -4.83 -24.32
C HIS A 63 12.40 -5.39 -23.36
N SER A 64 12.91 -4.54 -22.46
CA SER A 64 13.84 -4.97 -21.39
C SER A 64 13.05 -5.59 -20.23
N ILE A 65 12.85 -6.91 -20.31
CA ILE A 65 12.11 -7.71 -19.33
C ILE A 65 13.05 -8.69 -18.64
N SER A 66 13.02 -8.70 -17.31
CA SER A 66 13.79 -9.62 -16.47
C SER A 66 12.88 -10.40 -15.54
N LEU A 67 13.25 -11.63 -15.25
CA LEU A 67 12.55 -12.52 -14.32
C LEU A 67 13.48 -12.92 -13.17
N LEU A 68 13.05 -12.61 -11.94
CA LEU A 68 13.63 -13.16 -10.72
C LEU A 68 12.69 -14.24 -10.19
N ARG A 69 13.13 -15.50 -10.20
CA ARG A 69 12.27 -16.64 -9.81
C ARG A 69 12.77 -17.30 -8.55
N ARG A 70 11.86 -17.49 -7.60
CA ARG A 70 12.07 -18.24 -6.37
C ARG A 70 11.67 -19.70 -6.51
N ILE A 71 12.31 -20.55 -5.74
CA ILE A 71 11.93 -21.97 -5.63
C ILE A 71 10.71 -22.11 -4.72
N THR A 72 10.67 -21.34 -3.62
CA THR A 72 9.62 -21.34 -2.58
C THR A 72 9.10 -19.94 -2.31
N ASN A 73 7.86 -19.84 -1.86
CA ASN A 73 7.26 -18.58 -1.45
C ASN A 73 7.94 -18.04 -0.16
N LEU A 74 8.48 -16.85 -0.24
CA LEU A 74 9.10 -16.12 0.87
C LEU A 74 8.16 -15.10 1.50
N GLY A 75 7.09 -14.74 0.80
CA GLY A 75 6.18 -13.65 1.13
C GLY A 75 6.51 -12.35 0.42
N LEU A 76 5.48 -11.50 0.27
CA LEU A 76 5.52 -10.30 -0.55
C LEU A 76 6.74 -9.41 -0.26
N PHE A 77 6.97 -9.06 1.01
CA PHE A 77 8.00 -8.09 1.38
C PHE A 77 9.41 -8.66 1.30
N ALA A 78 9.60 -9.94 1.61
CA ALA A 78 10.89 -10.62 1.40
C ALA A 78 11.23 -10.70 -0.09
N ASN A 79 10.25 -11.02 -0.95
CA ASN A 79 10.41 -11.05 -2.40
C ASN A 79 10.73 -9.66 -2.97
N LEU A 80 10.02 -8.61 -2.53
CA LEU A 80 10.30 -7.23 -2.93
C LEU A 80 11.70 -6.79 -2.51
N ASN A 81 12.10 -7.05 -1.26
CA ASN A 81 13.41 -6.68 -0.75
C ASN A 81 14.54 -7.25 -1.59
N ASP A 82 14.43 -8.53 -1.93
CA ASP A 82 15.47 -9.17 -2.71
C ASP A 82 15.49 -8.69 -4.17
N ALA A 83 14.33 -8.42 -4.77
CA ALA A 83 14.24 -7.84 -6.09
C ALA A 83 14.85 -6.41 -6.13
N ILE A 84 14.59 -5.58 -5.12
CA ILE A 84 15.13 -4.22 -5.00
C ILE A 84 16.65 -4.25 -4.75
N GLU A 85 17.13 -5.15 -3.89
CA GLU A 85 18.57 -5.30 -3.60
C GLU A 85 19.37 -5.62 -4.85
N ASN A 86 18.86 -6.53 -5.67
CA ASN A 86 19.56 -7.07 -6.83
C ASN A 86 19.31 -6.30 -8.13
N CYS A 87 18.43 -5.29 -8.17
CA CYS A 87 18.23 -4.48 -9.36
C CYS A 87 19.31 -3.40 -9.50
N ALA A 88 19.54 -2.94 -10.73
CA ALA A 88 20.47 -1.84 -11.03
C ALA A 88 19.78 -0.48 -11.17
N ALA A 89 18.45 -0.43 -11.09
CA ALA A 89 17.68 0.77 -11.34
C ALA A 89 17.86 1.83 -10.24
N ASP A 90 17.77 3.09 -10.64
CA ASP A 90 17.80 4.25 -9.73
C ASP A 90 16.41 4.55 -9.18
N TRP A 91 15.38 4.43 -10.03
CA TRP A 91 13.98 4.60 -9.68
C TRP A 91 13.18 3.32 -9.88
N ILE A 92 12.34 3.01 -8.91
CA ILE A 92 11.49 1.83 -8.89
C ILE A 92 10.05 2.29 -8.70
N VAL A 93 9.12 1.75 -9.48
CA VAL A 93 7.68 1.85 -9.26
C VAL A 93 7.12 0.44 -9.05
N LEU A 94 6.31 0.29 -8.01
CA LEU A 94 5.67 -0.98 -7.68
C LEU A 94 4.34 -1.11 -8.45
N LEU A 95 4.07 -2.32 -8.95
CA LEU A 95 2.81 -2.69 -9.55
C LEU A 95 2.39 -4.07 -9.04
N CYS A 96 1.31 -4.15 -8.27
CA CYS A 96 0.75 -5.44 -7.84
C CYS A 96 0.20 -6.21 -9.04
N SER A 97 0.30 -7.54 -8.99
CA SER A 97 -0.04 -8.44 -10.09
C SER A 97 -1.54 -8.52 -10.43
N ASP A 98 -2.39 -7.87 -9.64
CA ASP A 98 -3.85 -7.79 -9.80
C ASP A 98 -4.35 -6.38 -10.19
N ASP A 99 -3.43 -5.41 -10.33
CA ASP A 99 -3.70 -4.01 -10.66
C ASP A 99 -3.26 -3.65 -12.09
N ARG A 100 -3.45 -2.39 -12.49
CA ARG A 100 -2.99 -1.86 -13.79
C ARG A 100 -2.38 -0.49 -13.62
N LEU A 101 -1.33 -0.19 -14.37
CA LEU A 101 -0.89 1.20 -14.57
C LEU A 101 -1.79 1.91 -15.59
N ASP A 102 -2.01 3.20 -15.38
CA ASP A 102 -2.55 4.07 -16.43
C ASP A 102 -1.55 4.16 -17.59
N ARG A 103 -2.04 4.39 -18.80
CA ARG A 103 -1.21 4.46 -20.01
C ARG A 103 -0.11 5.53 -19.95
N GLU A 104 -0.33 6.61 -19.21
CA GLU A 104 0.61 7.71 -19.05
C GLU A 104 1.33 7.68 -17.68
N ALA A 105 1.27 6.57 -16.96
CA ALA A 105 1.82 6.48 -15.61
C ALA A 105 3.32 6.77 -15.56
N LEU A 106 4.10 6.11 -16.41
CA LEU A 106 5.55 6.27 -16.43
C LEU A 106 5.98 7.63 -16.98
N ALA A 107 5.28 8.17 -17.97
CA ALA A 107 5.49 9.53 -18.46
C ALA A 107 5.23 10.56 -17.35
N THR A 108 4.13 10.39 -16.59
CA THR A 108 3.83 11.23 -15.42
C THR A 108 4.94 11.14 -14.35
N LEU A 109 5.44 9.95 -14.03
CA LEU A 109 6.52 9.79 -13.08
C LEU A 109 7.84 10.41 -13.59
N ALA A 110 8.14 10.31 -14.89
CA ALA A 110 9.30 10.95 -15.50
C ALA A 110 9.22 12.48 -15.41
N GLU A 111 8.05 13.06 -15.71
CA GLU A 111 7.77 14.50 -15.54
C GLU A 111 7.95 14.95 -14.08
N LEU A 112 7.36 14.20 -13.13
CA LEU A 112 7.45 14.52 -11.69
C LEU A 112 8.87 14.50 -11.18
N ARG A 113 9.70 13.52 -11.57
CA ARG A 113 11.12 13.45 -11.20
C ARG A 113 11.91 14.66 -11.73
N HIS A 114 11.55 15.14 -12.92
CA HIS A 114 12.18 16.32 -13.51
C HIS A 114 11.75 17.61 -12.80
N THR A 115 10.44 17.74 -12.55
CA THR A 115 9.85 18.94 -11.95
C THR A 115 10.18 19.08 -10.46
N TRP A 116 10.32 17.94 -9.75
CA TRP A 116 10.55 17.87 -8.32
C TRP A 116 11.82 17.09 -7.98
N PRO A 117 13.02 17.59 -8.33
CA PRO A 117 14.27 16.82 -8.20
C PRO A 117 14.63 16.48 -6.75
N ALA A 118 14.07 17.19 -5.77
CA ALA A 118 14.22 16.90 -4.35
C ALA A 118 13.35 15.73 -3.86
N ALA A 119 12.37 15.28 -4.66
CA ALA A 119 11.53 14.16 -4.29
C ALA A 119 12.26 12.84 -4.55
N GLU A 120 12.29 11.98 -3.54
CA GLU A 120 12.83 10.63 -3.62
C GLU A 120 11.76 9.55 -3.39
N LEU A 121 10.57 9.95 -2.91
CA LEU A 121 9.38 9.14 -2.72
C LEU A 121 8.18 9.85 -3.36
N ILE A 122 7.43 9.14 -4.20
CA ILE A 122 6.22 9.61 -4.85
C ILE A 122 5.10 8.64 -4.50
N LEU A 123 4.06 9.14 -3.84
CA LEU A 123 2.79 8.44 -3.70
C LEU A 123 1.77 9.10 -4.63
N SER A 124 1.07 8.28 -5.41
CA SER A 124 0.12 8.77 -6.40
C SER A 124 -1.31 8.40 -6.04
N THR A 125 -2.24 9.28 -6.37
CA THR A 125 -3.66 8.94 -6.40
C THR A 125 -3.89 7.80 -7.40
N PHE A 126 -4.88 6.96 -7.14
CA PHE A 126 -5.25 5.84 -8.02
C PHE A 126 -6.76 5.80 -8.24
N ALA A 127 -7.19 5.18 -9.33
CA ALA A 127 -8.57 4.83 -9.56
C ALA A 127 -8.91 3.48 -8.90
N SER A 128 -10.13 3.31 -8.39
CA SER A 128 -10.60 2.03 -7.86
C SER A 128 -11.38 1.27 -8.92
N ILE A 129 -11.12 -0.03 -9.08
CA ILE A 129 -11.85 -0.92 -9.99
C ILE A 129 -12.37 -2.17 -9.28
N GLY A 130 -13.43 -2.75 -9.84
CA GLY A 130 -14.02 -4.01 -9.38
C GLY A 130 -13.23 -5.25 -9.82
N PRO A 131 -13.66 -6.47 -9.43
CA PRO A 131 -13.06 -7.71 -9.88
C PRO A 131 -13.05 -7.86 -11.41
N ASP A 132 -14.07 -7.31 -12.06
CA ASP A 132 -14.29 -7.28 -13.51
C ASP A 132 -13.58 -6.11 -14.22
N GLY A 133 -12.82 -5.28 -13.48
CA GLY A 133 -12.17 -4.09 -14.02
C GLY A 133 -13.09 -2.87 -14.20
N ALA A 134 -14.37 -2.96 -13.84
CA ALA A 134 -15.30 -1.83 -13.89
C ALA A 134 -14.94 -0.74 -12.86
N PRO A 135 -15.06 0.55 -13.22
CA PRO A 135 -14.76 1.65 -12.31
C PRO A 135 -15.60 1.59 -11.03
N ARG A 136 -14.99 1.93 -9.91
CA ARG A 136 -15.65 2.14 -8.61
C ARG A 136 -15.41 3.56 -8.12
N PRO A 137 -16.25 4.07 -7.19
CA PRO A 137 -15.99 5.37 -6.58
C PRO A 137 -14.58 5.42 -5.97
N PRO A 138 -13.82 6.51 -6.19
CA PRO A 138 -12.45 6.62 -5.72
C PRO A 138 -12.40 6.80 -4.20
N ASP A 139 -11.75 5.87 -3.50
CA ASP A 139 -11.52 5.98 -2.07
C ASP A 139 -10.25 6.79 -1.74
N SER A 140 -9.20 6.62 -2.53
CA SER A 140 -7.90 7.24 -2.27
C SER A 140 -7.87 8.76 -2.45
N ALA A 141 -8.70 9.31 -3.33
CA ALA A 141 -8.78 10.74 -3.57
C ALA A 141 -9.15 11.51 -2.29
N ASN A 142 -10.07 10.96 -1.50
CA ASN A 142 -10.52 11.59 -0.26
C ASN A 142 -9.42 11.60 0.81
N HIS A 143 -8.61 10.53 0.93
CA HIS A 143 -7.49 10.52 1.86
C HIS A 143 -6.41 11.53 1.46
N HIS A 144 -6.05 11.55 0.20
CA HIS A 144 -5.06 12.48 -0.33
C HIS A 144 -5.53 13.92 -0.25
N ASP A 145 -6.82 14.21 -0.46
CA ASP A 145 -7.42 15.55 -0.34
C ASP A 145 -7.22 16.15 1.05
N ARG A 146 -7.18 15.34 2.09
CA ARG A 146 -6.92 15.79 3.46
C ARG A 146 -5.47 16.23 3.66
N LEU A 147 -4.54 15.71 2.87
CA LEU A 147 -3.13 16.06 2.93
C LEU A 147 -2.79 17.23 1.97
N SER A 148 -3.21 17.12 0.71
CA SER A 148 -3.15 18.20 -0.28
C SER A 148 -4.16 17.96 -1.40
N ARG A 149 -4.77 19.03 -1.89
CA ARG A 149 -5.65 18.98 -3.07
C ARG A 149 -4.89 19.03 -4.39
N GLU A 150 -3.65 19.48 -4.35
CA GLU A 150 -2.76 19.62 -5.50
C GLU A 150 -1.51 18.75 -5.33
N THR A 151 -0.83 18.44 -6.42
CA THR A 151 0.48 17.80 -6.38
C THR A 151 1.46 18.70 -5.64
N ALA A 152 2.06 18.18 -4.57
CA ALA A 152 2.90 18.98 -3.66
C ALA A 152 3.93 18.12 -2.92
N LEU A 153 5.06 18.74 -2.56
CA LEU A 153 5.98 18.19 -1.59
C LEU A 153 5.40 18.35 -0.18
N ILE A 154 5.29 17.24 0.52
CA ILE A 154 4.81 17.16 1.89
C ILE A 154 6.01 16.93 2.80
N PRO A 155 6.40 17.90 3.64
CA PRO A 155 7.56 17.76 4.51
C PRO A 155 7.31 16.74 5.63
N PRO A 156 8.37 16.20 6.26
CA PRO A 156 8.26 15.15 7.30
C PRO A 156 7.32 15.50 8.46
N ASP A 157 7.29 16.76 8.88
CA ASP A 157 6.45 17.27 9.98
C ASP A 157 4.95 17.30 9.64
N ARG A 158 4.58 17.17 8.37
CA ARG A 158 3.20 16.93 7.91
C ARG A 158 2.98 15.49 7.48
N PHE A 159 4.00 14.85 6.92
CA PHE A 159 3.90 13.48 6.42
C PHE A 159 3.70 12.47 7.57
N VAL A 160 4.55 12.53 8.61
CA VAL A 160 4.45 11.60 9.75
C VAL A 160 3.12 11.74 10.50
N PRO A 161 2.62 12.94 10.85
CA PRO A 161 1.28 13.08 11.41
C PRO A 161 0.17 12.51 10.53
N ALA A 162 0.25 12.70 9.21
CA ALA A 162 -0.73 12.15 8.29
C ALA A 162 -0.76 10.61 8.29
N LEU A 163 0.38 9.95 8.45
CA LEU A 163 0.44 8.48 8.59
C LEU A 163 -0.32 7.98 9.84
N LEU A 164 -0.36 8.76 10.92
CA LEU A 164 -1.15 8.41 12.10
C LEU A 164 -2.62 8.84 11.97
N GLU A 165 -2.90 9.98 11.35
CA GLU A 165 -4.26 10.49 11.22
C GLU A 165 -5.09 9.73 10.18
N LEU A 166 -4.46 9.41 9.03
CA LEU A 166 -5.14 8.88 7.84
C LEU A 166 -4.89 7.38 7.62
N GLY A 167 -3.90 6.81 8.29
CA GLY A 167 -3.43 5.45 8.03
C GLY A 167 -2.36 5.39 6.94
N SER A 168 -2.19 4.24 6.32
CA SER A 168 -1.30 4.09 5.18
C SER A 168 -1.75 4.97 4.02
N LEU A 169 -0.91 5.93 3.63
CA LEU A 169 -1.24 6.91 2.58
C LEU A 169 -1.15 6.33 1.18
N ASN A 170 -0.39 5.27 1.00
CA ASN A 170 -0.31 4.59 -0.29
C ASN A 170 -1.55 3.72 -0.58
N GLY A 171 -2.34 3.37 0.43
CA GLY A 171 -3.55 2.54 0.31
C GLY A 171 -3.32 1.17 -0.34
N ASN A 172 -2.35 1.09 -1.24
CA ASN A 172 -1.84 -0.07 -1.95
C ASN A 172 -0.39 0.22 -2.40
N LEU A 173 0.41 -0.82 -2.61
CA LEU A 173 1.78 -0.70 -3.15
C LEU A 173 1.81 -0.18 -4.59
N THR A 174 0.77 -0.45 -5.38
CA THR A 174 0.69 -0.04 -6.78
C THR A 174 0.76 1.48 -6.94
N GLY A 175 1.68 1.93 -7.78
CA GLY A 175 1.91 3.36 -8.02
C GLY A 175 2.81 4.04 -7.00
N MET A 176 3.29 3.35 -5.97
CA MET A 176 4.36 3.84 -5.10
C MET A 176 5.68 3.82 -5.87
N ALA A 177 6.29 4.99 -6.06
CA ALA A 177 7.57 5.11 -6.74
C ALA A 177 8.61 5.74 -5.81
N PHE A 178 9.84 5.22 -5.83
CA PHE A 178 10.90 5.69 -4.96
C PHE A 178 12.29 5.47 -5.56
N ARG A 179 13.26 6.26 -5.10
CA ARG A 179 14.67 6.01 -5.40
C ARG A 179 15.17 4.82 -4.61
N ARG A 180 15.90 3.93 -5.27
CA ARG A 180 16.54 2.79 -4.61
C ARG A 180 17.47 3.22 -3.46
N ASP A 181 18.13 4.35 -3.62
CA ASP A 181 19.00 4.90 -2.58
C ASP A 181 18.21 5.33 -1.34
N LEU A 182 17.01 5.92 -1.50
CA LEU A 182 16.11 6.17 -0.38
C LEU A 182 15.76 4.86 0.35
N TRP A 183 15.42 3.79 -0.39
CA TRP A 183 15.11 2.50 0.20
C TRP A 183 16.29 1.93 0.99
N ARG A 184 17.53 2.11 0.52
CA ARG A 184 18.73 1.69 1.24
C ARG A 184 18.94 2.47 2.54
N ARG A 185 18.76 3.79 2.52
CA ARG A 185 18.91 4.64 3.70
C ARG A 185 17.79 4.41 4.73
N ALA A 186 16.56 4.28 4.28
CA ALA A 186 15.40 3.97 5.12
C ALA A 186 15.44 2.53 5.67
N GLY A 187 16.21 1.65 5.02
CA GLY A 187 16.27 0.22 5.30
C GLY A 187 15.20 -0.58 4.58
N ARG A 188 15.36 -1.89 4.58
CA ARG A 188 14.46 -2.85 3.91
C ARG A 188 13.07 -2.85 4.53
N PHE A 189 12.06 -3.31 3.78
CA PHE A 189 10.77 -3.70 4.38
C PHE A 189 10.99 -4.82 5.40
N HIS A 190 10.12 -4.94 6.42
CA HIS A 190 10.16 -6.06 7.34
C HIS A 190 9.83 -7.37 6.62
N ASP A 191 10.78 -8.28 6.47
CA ASP A 191 10.67 -9.51 5.66
C ASP A 191 9.53 -10.43 6.09
N HIS A 192 9.28 -10.52 7.41
CA HIS A 192 8.27 -11.42 7.99
C HIS A 192 6.92 -10.77 8.21
N TRP A 193 6.79 -9.48 7.93
CA TRP A 193 5.50 -8.82 7.96
C TRP A 193 4.71 -9.16 6.70
N ARG A 194 3.39 -9.24 6.85
CA ARG A 194 2.50 -9.68 5.78
C ARG A 194 1.48 -8.62 5.39
N HIS A 195 1.28 -7.59 6.22
CA HIS A 195 0.18 -6.66 6.05
C HIS A 195 0.63 -5.18 6.03
N ALA A 196 1.45 -4.73 6.96
CA ALA A 196 1.70 -3.32 7.20
C ALA A 196 3.19 -2.91 7.08
N ALA A 197 4.04 -3.72 6.44
CA ALA A 197 5.46 -3.42 6.29
C ALA A 197 5.73 -2.20 5.40
N ASP A 198 4.87 -1.94 4.42
CA ASP A 198 4.90 -0.73 3.59
C ASP A 198 4.56 0.52 4.41
N TRP A 199 3.55 0.46 5.25
CA TRP A 199 3.18 1.58 6.12
C TRP A 199 4.27 1.89 7.15
N GLU A 200 4.86 0.86 7.77
CA GLU A 200 6.01 1.02 8.66
C GLU A 200 7.21 1.63 7.91
N TRP A 201 7.48 1.14 6.70
CA TRP A 201 8.57 1.66 5.89
C TRP A 201 8.38 3.14 5.53
N LEU A 202 7.15 3.60 5.29
CA LEU A 202 6.85 5.00 5.04
C LEU A 202 7.24 5.91 6.23
N ILE A 203 7.19 5.42 7.47
CA ILE A 203 7.68 6.18 8.65
C ILE A 203 9.17 6.43 8.52
N ARG A 204 9.95 5.38 8.24
CA ARG A 204 11.41 5.48 8.08
C ARG A 204 11.80 6.29 6.85
N ALA A 205 11.07 6.16 5.76
CA ALA A 205 11.26 6.97 4.56
C ALA A 205 10.99 8.47 4.82
N ALA A 206 9.96 8.79 5.63
CA ALA A 206 9.65 10.17 6.03
C ALA A 206 10.79 10.82 6.84
N GLU A 207 11.59 10.06 7.57
CA GLU A 207 12.76 10.56 8.28
C GLU A 207 13.92 10.95 7.31
N GLN A 208 13.90 10.44 6.08
CA GLN A 208 14.93 10.68 5.07
C GLN A 208 14.64 11.89 4.17
N GLY A 209 13.37 12.30 4.04
CA GLY A 209 13.00 13.40 3.18
C GLY A 209 11.49 13.58 2.99
N PRO A 210 11.10 14.56 2.15
CA PRO A 210 9.70 14.83 1.88
C PRO A 210 9.06 13.75 0.99
N LEU A 211 7.75 13.60 1.14
CA LEU A 211 6.90 12.88 0.19
C LEU A 211 6.46 13.83 -0.93
N LEU A 212 6.60 13.44 -2.19
CA LEU A 212 5.85 14.05 -3.29
C LEU A 212 4.50 13.34 -3.40
N LEU A 213 3.44 14.04 -3.04
CA LEU A 213 2.07 13.56 -3.25
C LEU A 213 1.62 13.95 -4.65
N ASN A 214 1.47 12.98 -5.54
CA ASN A 214 0.94 13.18 -6.89
C ASN A 214 -0.57 13.02 -6.89
N ARG A 215 -1.29 14.05 -7.33
CA ARG A 215 -2.76 14.06 -7.38
C ARG A 215 -3.34 13.51 -8.69
N ARG A 216 -2.52 13.31 -9.71
CA ARG A 216 -2.93 12.65 -10.96
C ARG A 216 -2.96 11.14 -10.73
N PRO A 217 -4.08 10.45 -11.00
CA PRO A 217 -4.12 8.99 -10.93
C PRO A 217 -3.18 8.38 -11.96
N ILE A 218 -2.34 7.43 -11.53
CA ILE A 218 -1.42 6.71 -12.42
C ILE A 218 -1.67 5.21 -12.43
N ALA A 219 -2.64 4.73 -11.67
CA ALA A 219 -2.95 3.32 -11.57
C ALA A 219 -4.44 3.09 -11.34
N ALA A 220 -4.91 1.90 -11.68
CA ALA A 220 -6.21 1.37 -11.31
C ALA A 220 -6.01 0.18 -10.36
N VAL A 221 -6.45 0.36 -9.11
CA VAL A 221 -6.32 -0.62 -8.02
C VAL A 221 -7.59 -1.44 -7.95
N ARG A 222 -7.43 -2.75 -8.02
CA ARG A 222 -8.53 -3.72 -8.03
C ARG A 222 -8.95 -4.09 -6.61
N THR A 223 -10.26 -4.27 -6.43
CA THR A 223 -10.83 -4.81 -5.19
C THR A 223 -11.55 -6.11 -5.49
N HIS A 224 -11.09 -7.22 -4.89
CA HIS A 224 -11.69 -8.55 -4.99
C HIS A 224 -11.50 -9.35 -3.69
N ASP A 225 -12.21 -10.47 -3.54
CA ASP A 225 -12.22 -11.23 -2.28
C ASP A 225 -10.89 -11.96 -2.01
N ASP A 226 -10.14 -12.33 -3.04
CA ASP A 226 -8.87 -13.08 -2.94
C ASP A 226 -7.63 -12.18 -2.70
N GLN A 227 -7.81 -10.91 -2.37
CA GLN A 227 -6.68 -10.04 -2.08
C GLN A 227 -5.89 -10.50 -0.84
N LEU A 228 -4.57 -10.31 -0.89
CA LEU A 228 -3.67 -10.64 0.22
C LEU A 228 -4.10 -9.96 1.54
N SER A 229 -4.59 -8.74 1.49
CA SER A 229 -5.11 -8.01 2.65
C SER A 229 -6.29 -8.72 3.32
N ASN A 230 -7.17 -9.37 2.55
CA ASN A 230 -8.27 -10.17 3.08
C ASN A 230 -7.75 -11.45 3.76
N ALA A 231 -6.79 -12.14 3.12
CA ALA A 231 -6.15 -13.32 3.69
C ALA A 231 -5.41 -13.00 4.99
N ASN A 232 -4.67 -11.90 5.06
CA ASN A 232 -3.95 -11.44 6.25
C ASN A 232 -4.89 -11.10 7.41
N ARG A 233 -6.06 -10.52 7.12
CA ARG A 233 -7.09 -10.25 8.13
C ARG A 233 -7.69 -11.53 8.70
N ILE A 234 -7.98 -12.51 7.85
CA ILE A 234 -8.53 -13.80 8.26
C ILE A 234 -7.51 -14.58 9.09
N SER A 235 -6.25 -14.56 8.70
CA SER A 235 -5.15 -15.27 9.40
C SER A 235 -4.68 -14.58 10.69
N GLY A 236 -5.17 -13.37 10.98
CA GLY A 236 -4.85 -12.63 12.20
C GLY A 236 -3.53 -11.85 12.19
N HIS A 237 -2.81 -11.78 11.06
CA HIS A 237 -1.56 -11.01 10.93
C HIS A 237 -1.78 -9.49 10.94
N GLU A 238 -2.97 -9.03 10.56
CA GLU A 238 -3.30 -7.61 10.42
C GLU A 238 -3.16 -6.84 11.74
N LEU A 239 -3.77 -7.34 12.82
CA LEU A 239 -3.85 -6.60 14.08
C LEU A 239 -2.48 -6.33 14.75
N PRO A 240 -1.59 -7.32 14.93
CA PRO A 240 -0.29 -7.08 15.56
C PRO A 240 0.57 -6.06 14.79
N GLU A 241 0.57 -6.15 13.46
CA GLU A 241 1.37 -5.26 12.62
C GLU A 241 0.81 -3.83 12.62
N ILE A 242 -0.50 -3.64 12.47
CA ILE A 242 -1.13 -2.32 12.59
C ILE A 242 -0.87 -1.72 13.98
N ALA A 243 -0.99 -2.51 15.03
CA ALA A 243 -0.73 -2.04 16.39
C ALA A 243 0.72 -1.60 16.59
N ALA A 244 1.67 -2.33 16.00
CA ALA A 244 3.08 -1.98 16.04
C ALA A 244 3.35 -0.64 15.33
N VAL A 245 2.81 -0.44 14.11
CA VAL A 245 2.93 0.82 13.35
C VAL A 245 2.30 1.98 14.10
N VAL A 246 1.06 1.82 14.58
CA VAL A 246 0.36 2.87 15.34
C VAL A 246 1.11 3.21 16.62
N GLY A 247 1.64 2.20 17.34
CA GLY A 247 2.45 2.40 18.53
C GLY A 247 3.78 3.10 18.24
N GLN A 248 4.44 2.80 17.11
CA GLN A 248 5.65 3.50 16.66
C GLN A 248 5.34 4.98 16.36
N LEU A 249 4.30 5.27 15.58
CA LEU A 249 3.87 6.63 15.27
C LEU A 249 3.51 7.42 16.54
N ARG A 250 2.78 6.82 17.49
CA ARG A 250 2.46 7.49 18.75
C ARG A 250 3.70 7.95 19.54
N ARG A 251 4.80 7.21 19.44
CA ARG A 251 6.07 7.51 20.10
C ARG A 251 7.01 8.37 19.27
N HIS A 252 6.66 8.62 18.00
CA HIS A 252 7.51 9.36 17.08
C HIS A 252 7.77 10.80 17.57
N ALA A 253 9.01 11.29 17.37
CA ALA A 253 9.44 12.59 17.87
C ALA A 253 8.57 13.75 17.36
N LEU A 254 8.19 13.74 16.08
CA LEU A 254 7.34 14.76 15.45
C LEU A 254 5.89 14.76 15.97
N LEU A 255 5.46 13.70 16.65
CA LEU A 255 4.12 13.60 17.22
C LEU A 255 4.10 13.80 18.74
N ARG A 256 5.26 14.05 19.37
CA ARG A 256 5.35 14.15 20.83
C ARG A 256 4.47 15.25 21.41
N GLN A 257 4.35 16.37 20.72
CA GLN A 257 3.55 17.53 21.15
C GLN A 257 2.17 17.63 20.47
N GLU A 258 1.81 16.64 19.62
CA GLU A 258 0.50 16.65 18.93
C GLU A 258 -0.61 16.19 19.90
N PRO A 259 -1.54 17.09 20.29
CA PRO A 259 -2.56 16.77 21.29
C PRO A 259 -3.59 15.75 20.77
N ARG A 260 -3.76 15.61 19.46
CA ARG A 260 -4.71 14.68 18.84
C ARG A 260 -4.12 13.28 18.64
N ARG A 261 -2.82 13.08 18.91
CA ARG A 261 -2.06 11.86 18.65
C ARG A 261 -2.77 10.60 19.18
N ASP A 262 -3.18 10.60 20.45
CA ASP A 262 -3.81 9.43 21.08
C ASP A 262 -5.23 9.18 20.53
N ARG A 263 -5.95 10.25 20.16
CA ARG A 263 -7.24 10.15 19.48
C ARG A 263 -7.11 9.54 18.08
N TRP A 264 -6.12 9.96 17.29
CA TRP A 264 -5.85 9.40 15.96
C TRP A 264 -5.48 7.92 16.05
N ALA A 265 -4.58 7.57 16.97
CA ALA A 265 -4.21 6.17 17.22
C ALA A 265 -5.44 5.32 17.60
N ALA A 266 -6.26 5.81 18.52
CA ALA A 266 -7.48 5.12 18.93
C ALA A 266 -8.49 4.98 17.78
N HIS A 267 -8.56 5.97 16.89
CA HIS A 267 -9.43 5.92 15.71
C HIS A 267 -8.99 4.83 14.71
N LEU A 268 -7.70 4.63 14.51
CA LEU A 268 -7.19 3.54 13.68
C LEU A 268 -7.43 2.16 14.33
N MET A 269 -7.27 2.06 15.65
CA MET A 269 -7.40 0.79 16.38
C MET A 269 -8.85 0.39 16.69
N GLN A 270 -9.82 1.32 16.65
CA GLN A 270 -11.23 1.02 16.98
C GLN A 270 -11.85 -0.03 16.05
N PHE A 271 -11.44 -0.05 14.77
CA PHE A 271 -11.92 -1.05 13.82
C PHE A 271 -11.41 -2.45 14.16
N GLN A 272 -10.17 -2.54 14.63
CA GLN A 272 -9.57 -3.79 15.08
C GLN A 272 -10.30 -4.32 16.33
N LEU A 273 -10.56 -3.45 17.32
CA LEU A 273 -11.36 -3.82 18.49
C LEU A 273 -12.77 -4.28 18.08
N TRP A 274 -13.42 -3.59 17.16
CA TRP A 274 -14.72 -4.01 16.64
C TRP A 274 -14.69 -5.40 16.01
N ASN A 275 -13.63 -5.73 15.26
CA ASN A 275 -13.47 -7.06 14.67
C ASN A 275 -13.28 -8.14 15.74
N LEU A 276 -12.50 -7.86 16.79
CA LEU A 276 -12.36 -8.77 17.94
C LEU A 276 -13.69 -9.02 18.65
N LEU A 277 -14.50 -7.97 18.86
CA LEU A 277 -15.83 -8.12 19.48
C LEU A 277 -16.80 -8.93 18.61
N LYS A 278 -16.66 -8.88 17.28
CA LYS A 278 -17.41 -9.80 16.39
C LYS A 278 -16.98 -11.25 16.54
N GLN A 279 -15.69 -11.50 16.71
CA GLN A 279 -15.16 -12.86 16.94
C GLN A 279 -15.65 -13.42 18.29
N LEU A 280 -15.74 -12.58 19.32
CA LEU A 280 -16.32 -12.97 20.60
C LEU A 280 -17.78 -13.48 20.44
N ARG A 281 -18.60 -12.83 19.59
CA ARG A 281 -19.97 -13.29 19.30
C ARG A 281 -20.01 -14.67 18.62
N GLN A 282 -18.89 -15.11 18.03
CA GLN A 282 -18.71 -16.42 17.42
C GLN A 282 -18.09 -17.44 18.39
N GLY A 283 -17.97 -17.09 19.69
CA GLY A 283 -17.39 -17.96 20.71
C GLY A 283 -15.88 -18.00 20.75
N LYS A 284 -15.18 -17.13 19.99
CA LYS A 284 -13.71 -17.11 19.89
C LYS A 284 -13.09 -16.20 20.97
N LEU A 285 -13.25 -16.58 22.25
CA LEU A 285 -12.74 -15.81 23.40
C LEU A 285 -11.20 -15.68 23.37
N ASP A 286 -10.50 -16.74 23.00
CA ASP A 286 -9.03 -16.76 22.98
C ASP A 286 -8.47 -15.71 22.00
N GLN A 287 -9.12 -15.52 20.85
CA GLN A 287 -8.73 -14.51 19.87
C GLN A 287 -8.97 -13.09 20.38
N LEU A 288 -10.08 -12.86 21.12
CA LEU A 288 -10.30 -11.59 21.80
C LEU A 288 -9.17 -11.31 22.81
N LEU A 289 -8.88 -12.25 23.71
CA LEU A 289 -7.87 -12.06 24.73
C LEU A 289 -6.47 -11.82 24.14
N ALA A 290 -6.09 -12.59 23.12
CA ALA A 290 -4.84 -12.39 22.39
C ALA A 290 -4.75 -11.03 21.67
N GLY A 291 -5.88 -10.47 21.25
CA GLY A 291 -5.93 -9.19 20.56
C GLY A 291 -5.90 -7.96 21.47
N LEU A 292 -6.12 -8.11 22.79
CA LEU A 292 -6.15 -6.96 23.71
C LEU A 292 -4.76 -6.34 23.91
N ASP A 293 -3.70 -7.14 23.99
CA ASP A 293 -2.33 -6.65 24.16
C ASP A 293 -1.86 -5.80 22.96
N PRO A 294 -2.01 -6.22 21.70
CA PRO A 294 -1.74 -5.36 20.55
C PRO A 294 -2.50 -4.04 20.61
N ILE A 295 -3.80 -4.04 20.94
CA ILE A 295 -4.59 -2.80 21.04
C ILE A 295 -4.04 -1.89 22.14
N GLN A 296 -3.70 -2.45 23.29
CA GLN A 296 -3.09 -1.69 24.38
C GLN A 296 -1.76 -1.04 23.96
N GLN A 297 -0.92 -1.78 23.23
CA GLN A 297 0.37 -1.28 22.73
C GLN A 297 0.21 -0.21 21.65
N GLY A 298 -0.74 -0.39 20.71
CA GLY A 298 -1.00 0.54 19.63
C GLY A 298 -1.57 1.87 20.12
N ALA A 299 -2.72 1.85 20.78
CA ALA A 299 -3.45 3.07 21.12
C ALA A 299 -3.90 3.19 22.59
N GLY A 300 -3.76 2.10 23.38
CA GLY A 300 -4.35 2.00 24.71
C GLY A 300 -5.82 1.58 24.67
N LEU A 301 -6.17 0.60 25.50
CA LEU A 301 -7.52 0.02 25.51
C LEU A 301 -8.61 1.05 25.83
N LEU A 302 -8.39 1.90 26.83
CA LEU A 302 -9.38 2.91 27.23
C LEU A 302 -9.67 3.88 26.07
N HIS A 303 -8.65 4.44 25.44
CA HIS A 303 -8.81 5.36 24.32
C HIS A 303 -9.51 4.69 23.12
N THR A 304 -9.16 3.43 22.84
CA THR A 304 -9.77 2.65 21.76
C THR A 304 -11.25 2.33 22.05
N CYS A 305 -11.59 1.99 23.28
CA CYS A 305 -12.99 1.79 23.70
C CYS A 305 -13.81 3.08 23.56
N ILE A 306 -13.28 4.22 24.00
CA ILE A 306 -13.95 5.53 23.85
C ILE A 306 -14.16 5.84 22.37
N ALA A 307 -13.13 5.67 21.52
CA ALA A 307 -13.24 5.89 20.10
C ALA A 307 -14.30 4.98 19.46
N LEU A 308 -14.36 3.71 19.85
CA LEU A 308 -15.37 2.76 19.38
C LEU A 308 -16.78 3.18 19.77
N LEU A 309 -17.00 3.62 21.02
CA LEU A 309 -18.30 4.07 21.50
C LEU A 309 -18.80 5.31 20.73
N VAL A 310 -17.92 6.23 20.38
CA VAL A 310 -18.23 7.40 19.55
C VAL A 310 -18.57 7.00 18.12
N TRP A 311 -17.86 6.04 17.56
CA TRP A 311 -18.01 5.60 16.17
C TRP A 311 -19.27 4.73 15.91
N LEU A 312 -19.68 3.91 16.87
CA LEU A 312 -20.81 2.97 16.71
C LEU A 312 -22.13 3.65 16.31
N PRO A 313 -22.55 4.77 16.94
CA PRO A 313 -23.78 5.48 16.57
C PRO A 313 -23.72 6.03 15.14
N GLU A 314 -22.56 6.52 14.70
CA GLU A 314 -22.38 7.04 13.34
C GLU A 314 -22.48 5.92 12.30
N ARG A 315 -21.86 4.78 12.57
CA ARG A 315 -21.94 3.59 11.73
C ARG A 315 -23.40 3.13 11.59
N TRP A 316 -24.14 3.09 12.67
CA TRP A 316 -25.53 2.68 12.68
C TRP A 316 -26.44 3.64 11.89
N ARG A 317 -26.22 4.95 12.00
CA ARG A 317 -26.92 5.96 11.20
C ARG A 317 -26.64 5.82 9.70
N ARG A 318 -25.39 5.55 9.32
CA ARG A 318 -25.01 5.30 7.90
C ARG A 318 -25.70 4.05 7.35
N HIS A 319 -25.74 2.97 8.12
CA HIS A 319 -26.45 1.74 7.71
C HIS A 319 -27.96 1.95 7.52
N ARG A 320 -28.57 2.82 8.29
CA ARG A 320 -29.99 3.13 8.13
C ARG A 320 -30.29 4.06 6.95
N ARG A 321 -29.34 4.89 6.52
CA ARG A 321 -29.49 5.84 5.40
C ARG A 321 -29.14 5.27 4.04
N GLY A 322 -28.42 4.17 3.95
CA GLY A 322 -27.94 3.57 2.72
C GLY A 322 -28.22 2.09 2.67
N GLY A 323 -29.34 1.69 2.11
CA GLY A 323 -29.59 0.33 1.61
C GLY A 323 -28.79 0.07 0.33
N GLY A 324 -27.48 0.23 0.36
CA GLY A 324 -26.56 -0.06 -0.75
C GLY A 324 -25.23 -0.49 -0.17
N SER A 325 -24.72 -1.61 -0.68
CA SER A 325 -23.45 -2.22 -0.29
C SER A 325 -22.30 -1.21 -0.34
N ALA A 326 -21.89 -0.71 0.82
CA ALA A 326 -20.67 0.07 0.94
C ALA A 326 -19.45 -0.86 0.80
N PRO A 327 -18.40 -0.45 0.10
CA PRO A 327 -17.17 -1.23 -0.02
C PRO A 327 -16.55 -1.48 1.36
N LYS A 328 -16.07 -2.70 1.57
CA LYS A 328 -15.52 -3.21 2.85
C LYS A 328 -14.13 -2.67 3.20
N HIS A 329 -13.62 -1.67 2.52
CA HIS A 329 -12.27 -1.14 2.68
C HIS A 329 -12.27 0.27 3.24
N LEU A 330 -11.59 0.44 4.37
CA LEU A 330 -10.92 1.64 4.92
C LEU A 330 -11.57 3.02 4.69
N THR A 331 -12.88 3.15 4.72
CA THR A 331 -13.54 4.45 4.78
C THR A 331 -13.92 4.78 6.22
N ASN A 332 -12.94 5.07 7.05
CA ASN A 332 -13.11 5.58 8.40
C ASN A 332 -12.60 7.02 8.49
N SER A 333 -13.20 7.92 7.71
CA SER A 333 -13.01 9.35 7.97
C SER A 333 -14.28 9.93 8.54
N PRO A 334 -14.26 10.56 9.72
CA PRO A 334 -15.33 11.45 10.14
C PRO A 334 -15.27 12.70 9.26
N SER A 335 -16.41 13.15 8.77
CA SER A 335 -16.57 14.52 8.30
C SER A 335 -16.35 15.51 9.45
N PRO A 336 -16.00 16.78 9.14
CA PRO A 336 -15.45 17.76 10.07
C PRO A 336 -16.28 18.02 11.31
#